data_dcbf54abb75b8e51627c771dc6e972e2
#
_entry.id   dcbf54abb75b8e51627c771dc6e972e2
#
_cell.length_a   1.000
_cell.length_b   1.000
_cell.length_c   1.000
_cell.angle_alpha   90.00
_cell.angle_beta   90.00
_cell.angle_gamma   90.00
#
_symmetry.space_group_name_H-M   'P 1'
#
loop_
_entity.id
_entity.type
_entity.pdbx_description
1 polymer ?
#
loop_
_entity_poly.entity_id
_entity_poly.type
_entity_poly.pdbx_seq_one_letter_code
_entity_poly.pdbx_strand_id
1 'polypeptide(L)'
;MRPFRPLRPSRRPHQMTCCLLLLAGLGVVGLASAASPPSRQAEVALRGPEVMPFDLAATRHVFTATPTGGEQQVLVRQSGDRAQIALIRLHLSALREQFLAGDFSGPAQLHGPDMPGLASLRQAPRGRLRIAYHDLPEGAMLRYSSPDPALVDALHRWFRAQLDDHGDDAMEGHALQHGLHHHLGMQGRDATKEVP
;
A
#
# COMPACT_ATOMS: atom_id res chain seq x y z
N MET A 1 56.73 -60.01 -33.46
CA MET A 1 56.08 -61.31 -33.39
C MET A 1 54.58 -61.12 -33.66
N ARG A 2 54.19 -61.68 -34.76
CA ARG A 2 52.74 -61.88 -35.17
C ARG A 2 52.26 -63.11 -34.42
N PRO A 3 50.99 -63.57 -34.59
CA PRO A 3 49.64 -63.04 -34.59
C PRO A 3 48.72 -63.98 -33.80
N PHE A 4 47.45 -63.69 -33.62
CA PHE A 4 46.41 -64.74 -33.84
C PHE A 4 45.03 -64.11 -33.91
N ARG A 5 44.43 -64.21 -35.06
CA ARG A 5 42.98 -64.29 -35.28
C ARG A 5 42.61 -65.79 -35.27
N PRO A 6 41.48 -66.21 -34.84
CA PRO A 6 40.39 -66.49 -35.75
C PRO A 6 38.96 -66.35 -35.13
N LEU A 7 38.06 -66.22 -35.94
CA LEU A 7 36.93 -66.96 -36.53
C LEU A 7 35.53 -66.61 -36.01
N ARG A 8 34.74 -66.12 -36.95
CA ARG A 8 33.28 -66.14 -36.93
C ARG A 8 32.73 -67.59 -37.06
N PRO A 9 31.51 -67.81 -36.59
CA PRO A 9 30.46 -68.30 -37.49
C PRO A 9 29.14 -67.55 -37.27
N SER A 10 28.51 -67.10 -38.20
CA SER A 10 27.49 -67.49 -39.18
C SER A 10 26.14 -67.93 -38.60
N ARG A 11 25.18 -67.06 -38.86
CA ARG A 11 23.78 -67.33 -39.31
C ARG A 11 22.86 -68.22 -38.51
N ARG A 12 21.68 -67.68 -38.14
CA ARG A 12 20.41 -67.98 -38.81
C ARG A 12 19.27 -67.04 -38.25
N PRO A 13 18.31 -66.72 -39.10
CA PRO A 13 17.19 -65.84 -38.74
C PRO A 13 16.03 -66.65 -38.20
N HIS A 14 15.39 -66.20 -37.18
CA HIS A 14 14.05 -66.63 -36.86
C HIS A 14 13.12 -65.38 -36.91
N GLN A 15 12.35 -65.40 -38.00
CA GLN A 15 11.11 -64.66 -38.05
C GLN A 15 10.15 -65.24 -37.00
N MET A 16 9.62 -64.41 -36.15
CA MET A 16 8.31 -64.63 -35.53
C MET A 16 7.70 -63.28 -35.25
N THR A 17 6.81 -62.93 -36.13
CA THR A 17 5.40 -62.64 -35.96
C THR A 17 5.03 -61.71 -34.79
N CYS A 18 4.75 -60.48 -35.15
CA CYS A 18 3.57 -59.67 -34.88
C CYS A 18 2.89 -59.87 -33.54
N CYS A 19 2.98 -58.84 -32.68
CA CYS A 19 1.85 -58.40 -31.90
C CYS A 19 1.99 -56.88 -31.68
N LEU A 20 1.27 -56.12 -32.51
CA LEU A 20 0.98 -54.71 -32.26
C LEU A 20 0.11 -54.62 -31.02
N LEU A 21 0.67 -54.24 -29.92
CA LEU A 21 -0.08 -53.68 -28.79
C LEU A 21 0.10 -52.15 -28.81
N LEU A 22 -0.89 -51.48 -29.44
CA LEU A 22 -1.11 -50.05 -29.32
C LEU A 22 -1.53 -49.76 -27.87
N LEU A 23 -0.59 -49.46 -27.01
CA LEU A 23 -0.82 -48.79 -25.75
C LEU A 23 -1.05 -47.29 -26.07
N ALA A 24 -2.33 -46.93 -26.22
CA ALA A 24 -2.75 -45.54 -26.19
C ALA A 24 -2.46 -44.96 -24.77
N GLY A 25 -1.25 -44.43 -24.59
CA GLY A 25 -0.92 -43.63 -23.40
C GLY A 25 -1.74 -42.33 -23.45
N LEU A 26 -2.86 -42.28 -22.72
CA LEU A 26 -3.49 -41.03 -22.35
C LEU A 26 -2.48 -40.24 -21.50
N GLY A 27 -1.71 -39.38 -22.15
CA GLY A 27 -0.95 -38.35 -21.46
C GLY A 27 -1.93 -37.39 -20.81
N VAL A 28 -2.13 -37.51 -19.49
CA VAL A 28 -2.76 -36.48 -18.71
C VAL A 28 -1.80 -35.28 -18.72
N VAL A 29 -2.01 -34.37 -19.66
CA VAL A 29 -1.39 -33.05 -19.63
C VAL A 29 -2.00 -32.36 -18.43
N GLY A 30 -1.32 -32.43 -17.29
CA GLY A 30 -1.64 -31.65 -16.11
C GLY A 30 -1.51 -30.18 -16.52
N LEU A 31 -2.65 -29.49 -16.69
CA LEU A 31 -2.70 -28.05 -16.77
C LEU A 31 -2.16 -27.53 -15.42
N ALA A 32 -0.87 -27.22 -15.38
CA ALA A 32 -0.32 -26.42 -14.28
C ALA A 32 -1.05 -25.09 -14.34
N SER A 33 -2.04 -24.89 -13.45
CA SER A 33 -2.70 -23.62 -13.27
C SER A 33 -1.63 -22.66 -12.76
N ALA A 34 -1.09 -21.82 -13.64
CA ALA A 34 -0.23 -20.73 -13.25
C ALA A 34 -1.07 -19.82 -12.33
N ALA A 35 -0.74 -19.77 -11.04
CA ALA A 35 -1.37 -18.84 -10.13
C ALA A 35 -1.16 -17.44 -10.67
N SER A 36 -2.24 -16.65 -10.75
CA SER A 36 -2.14 -15.25 -11.13
C SER A 36 -1.21 -14.54 -10.14
N PRO A 37 -0.40 -13.57 -10.60
CA PRO A 37 0.42 -12.78 -9.68
C PRO A 37 -0.48 -12.13 -8.62
N PRO A 38 0.02 -11.95 -7.39
CA PRO A 38 -0.74 -11.30 -6.33
C PRO A 38 -1.16 -9.89 -6.77
N SER A 39 -2.33 -9.46 -6.31
CA SER A 39 -2.75 -8.08 -6.53
C SER A 39 -1.78 -7.12 -5.82
N ARG A 40 -1.72 -5.88 -6.29
CA ARG A 40 -0.89 -4.84 -5.68
C ARG A 40 -1.16 -4.70 -4.17
N GLN A 41 -2.43 -4.72 -3.78
CA GLN A 41 -2.85 -4.68 -2.38
C GLN A 41 -2.34 -5.88 -1.57
N ALA A 42 -2.39 -7.09 -2.16
CA ALA A 42 -1.85 -8.29 -1.51
C ALA A 42 -0.32 -8.20 -1.33
N GLU A 43 0.41 -7.63 -2.28
CA GLU A 43 1.86 -7.39 -2.14
C GLU A 43 2.15 -6.40 -1.01
N VAL A 44 1.41 -5.29 -0.93
CA VAL A 44 1.55 -4.27 0.13
C VAL A 44 1.22 -4.86 1.49
N ALA A 45 0.15 -5.65 1.61
CA ALA A 45 -0.21 -6.33 2.85
C ALA A 45 0.89 -7.31 3.33
N LEU A 46 1.54 -8.04 2.41
CA LEU A 46 2.63 -8.94 2.72
C LEU A 46 3.90 -8.22 3.20
N ARG A 47 4.22 -7.06 2.62
CA ARG A 47 5.40 -6.25 2.97
C ARG A 47 5.16 -5.33 4.16
N GLY A 48 3.92 -5.04 4.48
CA GLY A 48 3.53 -4.11 5.54
C GLY A 48 4.27 -4.33 6.87
N PRO A 49 4.33 -5.56 7.41
CA PRO A 49 5.02 -5.87 8.66
C PRO A 49 6.53 -5.56 8.66
N GLU A 50 7.18 -5.46 7.49
CA GLU A 50 8.60 -5.11 7.38
C GLU A 50 8.85 -3.61 7.60
N VAL A 51 7.82 -2.78 7.40
CA VAL A 51 7.92 -1.31 7.43
C VAL A 51 7.11 -0.71 8.58
N MET A 52 5.96 -1.31 8.90
CA MET A 52 5.04 -0.83 9.94
C MET A 52 5.05 -1.77 11.15
N PRO A 53 5.36 -1.29 12.35
CA PRO A 53 5.46 -2.12 13.55
C PRO A 53 4.10 -2.48 14.17
N PHE A 54 3.01 -1.91 13.68
CA PHE A 54 1.64 -2.16 14.13
C PHE A 54 0.91 -3.12 13.18
N ASP A 55 -0.14 -3.76 13.67
CA ASP A 55 -0.96 -4.68 12.89
C ASP A 55 -1.89 -3.90 11.93
N LEU A 56 -1.72 -4.13 10.62
CA LEU A 56 -2.54 -3.51 9.57
C LEU A 56 -4.02 -3.88 9.71
N ALA A 57 -4.32 -5.14 10.05
CA ALA A 57 -5.70 -5.58 10.23
C ALA A 57 -6.37 -4.93 11.44
N ALA A 58 -5.60 -4.54 12.46
CA ALA A 58 -6.09 -3.85 13.65
C ALA A 58 -6.16 -2.33 13.49
N THR A 59 -5.67 -1.79 12.38
CA THR A 59 -5.54 -0.34 12.17
C THR A 59 -6.20 0.12 10.86
N ARG A 60 -6.29 1.42 10.67
CA ARG A 60 -6.78 2.06 9.44
C ARG A 60 -5.97 3.30 9.15
N HIS A 61 -5.55 3.46 7.90
CA HIS A 61 -4.98 4.69 7.40
C HIS A 61 -6.07 5.62 6.87
N VAL A 62 -5.95 6.91 7.17
CA VAL A 62 -6.87 7.94 6.65
C VAL A 62 -6.04 9.03 6.01
N PHE A 63 -6.26 9.28 4.73
CA PHE A 63 -5.57 10.31 3.97
C PHE A 63 -6.55 11.41 3.57
N THR A 64 -6.26 12.63 3.96
CA THR A 64 -7.11 13.80 3.69
C THR A 64 -6.30 14.83 2.92
N ALA A 65 -6.66 15.11 1.67
CA ALA A 65 -6.09 16.21 0.92
C ALA A 65 -6.61 17.56 1.43
N THR A 66 -5.73 18.55 1.55
CA THR A 66 -6.09 19.93 1.91
C THR A 66 -5.54 20.91 0.88
N PRO A 67 -6.06 22.16 0.77
CA PRO A 67 -5.58 23.12 -0.22
C PRO A 67 -4.08 23.45 -0.14
N THR A 68 -3.45 23.24 1.01
CA THR A 68 -2.04 23.56 1.24
C THR A 68 -1.18 22.35 1.56
N GLY A 69 -1.73 21.12 1.43
CA GLY A 69 -1.02 19.90 1.74
C GLY A 69 -1.95 18.73 2.04
N GLY A 70 -1.90 18.18 3.26
CA GLY A 70 -2.80 17.09 3.64
C GLY A 70 -2.50 16.50 5.00
N GLU A 71 -3.30 15.51 5.38
CA GLU A 71 -3.19 14.79 6.65
C GLU A 71 -3.16 13.27 6.39
N GLN A 72 -2.24 12.61 7.07
CA GLN A 72 -2.16 11.15 7.16
C GLN A 72 -2.41 10.78 8.61
N GLN A 73 -3.48 10.05 8.86
CA GLN A 73 -3.79 9.51 10.18
C GLN A 73 -3.65 7.99 10.15
N VAL A 74 -3.18 7.41 11.25
CA VAL A 74 -3.29 5.97 11.50
C VAL A 74 -4.02 5.81 12.81
N LEU A 75 -5.13 5.06 12.76
CA LEU A 75 -6.05 4.90 13.87
C LEU A 75 -6.28 3.42 14.13
N VAL A 76 -6.46 3.04 15.39
CA VAL A 76 -6.92 1.69 15.73
C VAL A 76 -8.37 1.47 15.31
N ARG A 77 -8.72 0.26 14.89
CA ARG A 77 -10.11 -0.12 14.58
C ARG A 77 -10.92 -0.40 15.84
N GLN A 78 -10.26 -0.94 16.87
CA GLN A 78 -10.86 -1.17 18.17
C GLN A 78 -10.44 -0.07 19.13
N SER A 79 -11.40 0.72 19.60
CA SER A 79 -11.13 1.81 20.55
C SER A 79 -10.43 1.30 21.79
N GLY A 80 -9.43 2.04 22.24
CA GLY A 80 -8.68 1.75 23.46
C GLY A 80 -7.60 0.68 23.33
N ASP A 81 -7.26 0.22 22.13
CA ASP A 81 -6.09 -0.66 21.91
C ASP A 81 -4.77 0.10 22.14
N ARG A 82 -4.38 0.18 23.40
CA ARG A 82 -3.20 0.94 23.84
C ARG A 82 -1.90 0.42 23.23
N ALA A 83 -1.80 -0.88 22.96
CA ALA A 83 -0.60 -1.47 22.38
C ALA A 83 -0.41 -0.97 20.94
N GLN A 84 -1.45 -1.06 20.12
CA GLN A 84 -1.39 -0.55 18.75
C GLN A 84 -1.24 0.97 18.71
N ILE A 85 -1.93 1.72 19.56
CA ILE A 85 -1.78 3.19 19.67
C ILE A 85 -0.32 3.57 19.96
N ALA A 86 0.36 2.87 20.86
CA ALA A 86 1.77 3.14 21.18
C ALA A 86 2.68 2.89 19.97
N LEU A 87 2.47 1.78 19.26
CA LEU A 87 3.24 1.44 18.05
C LEU A 87 3.00 2.44 16.90
N ILE A 88 1.76 2.86 16.70
CA ILE A 88 1.39 3.90 15.71
C ILE A 88 2.12 5.21 16.03
N ARG A 89 2.09 5.67 17.27
CA ARG A 89 2.72 6.92 17.68
C ARG A 89 4.23 6.88 17.50
N LEU A 90 4.87 5.79 17.90
CA LEU A 90 6.30 5.59 17.70
C LEU A 90 6.66 5.65 16.22
N HIS A 91 5.90 4.93 15.38
CA HIS A 91 6.16 4.86 13.95
C HIS A 91 5.98 6.22 13.26
N LEU A 92 4.85 6.91 13.49
CA LEU A 92 4.59 8.19 12.83
C LEU A 92 5.55 9.28 13.29
N SER A 93 5.97 9.27 14.56
CA SER A 93 7.01 10.17 15.05
C SER A 93 8.35 9.93 14.33
N ALA A 94 8.75 8.67 14.15
CA ALA A 94 9.97 8.31 13.41
C ALA A 94 9.86 8.69 11.92
N LEU A 95 8.72 8.43 11.29
CA LEU A 95 8.47 8.81 9.89
C LEU A 95 8.59 10.32 9.67
N ARG A 96 8.09 11.13 10.62
CA ARG A 96 8.25 12.59 10.55
C ARG A 96 9.71 12.98 10.39
N GLU A 97 10.58 12.44 11.24
CA GLU A 97 12.01 12.78 11.22
C GLU A 97 12.67 12.31 9.92
N GLN A 98 12.37 11.08 9.48
CA GLN A 98 12.86 10.53 8.22
C GLN A 98 12.46 11.41 7.03
N PHE A 99 11.18 11.76 6.91
CA PHE A 99 10.67 12.54 5.78
C PHE A 99 11.21 13.98 5.79
N LEU A 100 11.40 14.59 6.95
CA LEU A 100 12.06 15.92 7.07
C LEU A 100 13.53 15.86 6.64
N ALA A 101 14.19 14.71 6.80
CA ALA A 101 15.53 14.46 6.29
C ALA A 101 15.56 14.10 4.78
N GLY A 102 14.37 13.96 4.13
CA GLY A 102 14.24 13.52 2.74
C GLY A 102 14.32 12.00 2.57
N ASP A 103 14.29 11.25 3.67
CA ASP A 103 14.29 9.79 3.65
C ASP A 103 12.86 9.25 3.53
N PHE A 104 12.52 8.80 2.34
CA PHE A 104 11.26 8.13 2.01
C PHE A 104 11.52 6.66 1.61
N SER A 105 12.54 6.03 2.20
CA SER A 105 12.91 4.65 1.90
C SER A 105 11.81 3.66 2.30
N GLY A 106 11.13 3.86 3.44
CA GLY A 106 10.02 3.04 3.89
C GLY A 106 8.87 2.98 2.86
N PRO A 107 8.28 4.10 2.44
CA PRO A 107 7.31 4.10 1.35
C PRO A 107 7.84 3.49 0.04
N ALA A 108 9.09 3.75 -0.33
CA ALA A 108 9.68 3.18 -1.53
C ALA A 108 9.84 1.65 -1.43
N GLN A 109 10.17 1.11 -0.26
CA GLN A 109 10.25 -0.33 -0.01
C GLN A 109 8.88 -0.99 -0.08
N LEU A 110 7.86 -0.37 0.51
CA LEU A 110 6.51 -0.90 0.55
C LEU A 110 5.81 -0.81 -0.80
N HIS A 111 5.85 0.36 -1.42
CA HIS A 111 5.05 0.74 -2.58
C HIS A 111 5.84 0.80 -3.89
N GLY A 112 7.16 0.63 -3.84
CA GLY A 112 8.06 0.79 -4.98
C GLY A 112 8.57 2.22 -5.15
N PRO A 113 9.76 2.37 -5.80
CA PRO A 113 10.43 3.67 -5.94
C PRO A 113 9.70 4.64 -6.88
N ASP A 114 8.88 4.12 -7.79
CA ASP A 114 8.16 4.89 -8.82
C ASP A 114 6.76 5.30 -8.38
N MET A 115 6.46 5.20 -7.08
CA MET A 115 5.18 5.60 -6.52
C MET A 115 4.84 7.06 -6.89
N PRO A 116 3.62 7.35 -7.39
CA PRO A 116 3.23 8.69 -7.80
C PRO A 116 3.49 9.75 -6.72
N GLY A 117 4.15 10.85 -7.10
CA GLY A 117 4.49 11.95 -6.19
C GLY A 117 5.76 11.74 -5.34
N LEU A 118 6.18 10.50 -5.09
CA LEU A 118 7.26 10.17 -4.17
C LEU A 118 8.60 10.83 -4.54
N ALA A 119 8.96 10.82 -5.83
CA ALA A 119 10.20 11.43 -6.31
C ALA A 119 10.27 12.93 -6.01
N SER A 120 9.16 13.66 -6.21
CA SER A 120 9.08 15.09 -5.92
C SER A 120 9.19 15.38 -4.43
N LEU A 121 8.57 14.55 -3.58
CA LEU A 121 8.65 14.69 -2.13
C LEU A 121 10.07 14.44 -1.61
N ARG A 122 10.76 13.43 -2.14
CA ARG A 122 12.18 13.13 -1.80
C ARG A 122 13.13 14.24 -2.21
N GLN A 123 12.83 14.95 -3.31
CA GLN A 123 13.65 16.04 -3.83
C GLN A 123 13.23 17.42 -3.33
N ALA A 124 12.25 17.48 -2.43
CA ALA A 124 11.77 18.76 -1.91
C ALA A 124 12.91 19.54 -1.26
N PRO A 125 13.14 20.81 -1.62
CA PRO A 125 14.15 21.64 -0.96
C PRO A 125 13.85 21.75 0.53
N ARG A 126 14.91 21.80 1.34
CA ARG A 126 14.79 21.88 2.80
C ARG A 126 13.85 23.01 3.21
N GLY A 127 12.91 22.73 4.11
CA GLY A 127 11.93 23.69 4.62
C GLY A 127 10.76 24.00 3.69
N ARG A 128 10.74 23.48 2.44
CA ARG A 128 9.60 23.64 1.53
C ARG A 128 8.47 22.67 1.83
N LEU A 129 8.78 21.47 2.30
CA LEU A 129 7.80 20.53 2.86
C LEU A 129 7.87 20.61 4.38
N ARG A 130 6.77 20.95 5.04
CA ARG A 130 6.62 20.98 6.48
C ARG A 130 5.79 19.79 6.91
N ILE A 131 6.21 19.13 7.98
CA ILE A 131 5.52 17.97 8.52
C ILE A 131 5.41 18.13 10.04
N ALA A 132 4.19 18.20 10.52
CA ALA A 132 3.87 18.26 11.95
C ALA A 132 3.29 16.92 12.40
N TYR A 133 3.72 16.45 13.56
CA TYR A 133 3.20 15.26 14.22
C TYR A 133 2.19 15.66 15.31
N HIS A 134 1.12 14.89 15.45
CA HIS A 134 0.12 15.07 16.48
C HIS A 134 -0.33 13.71 17.03
N ASP A 135 -0.38 13.61 18.37
CA ASP A 135 -1.09 12.51 19.02
C ASP A 135 -2.60 12.66 18.80
N LEU A 136 -3.26 11.53 18.51
CA LEU A 136 -4.71 11.43 18.52
C LEU A 136 -5.14 10.46 19.62
N PRO A 137 -6.40 10.55 20.13
CA PRO A 137 -6.90 9.61 21.13
C PRO A 137 -6.72 8.14 20.72
N GLU A 138 -6.98 7.81 19.45
CA GLU A 138 -6.96 6.46 18.91
C GLU A 138 -5.79 6.20 17.95
N GLY A 139 -4.72 6.99 18.03
CA GLY A 139 -3.54 6.81 17.16
C GLY A 139 -2.66 8.05 17.07
N ALA A 140 -2.29 8.43 15.84
CA ALA A 140 -1.48 9.62 15.56
C ALA A 140 -1.74 10.16 14.13
N MET A 141 -1.25 11.37 13.88
CA MET A 141 -1.39 12.08 12.62
C MET A 141 -0.09 12.78 12.22
N LEU A 142 0.21 12.73 10.92
CA LEU A 142 1.15 13.64 10.26
C LEU A 142 0.35 14.65 9.43
N ARG A 143 0.61 15.93 9.66
CA ARG A 143 0.09 17.02 8.85
C ARG A 143 1.20 17.57 7.97
N TYR A 144 0.98 17.52 6.67
CA TYR A 144 1.89 18.00 5.64
C TYR A 144 1.42 19.35 5.13
N SER A 145 2.37 20.26 4.88
CA SER A 145 2.05 21.52 4.21
C SER A 145 3.23 22.05 3.40
N SER A 146 2.92 22.76 2.32
CA SER A 146 3.92 23.41 1.47
C SER A 146 3.36 24.72 0.89
N PRO A 147 4.16 25.77 0.79
CA PRO A 147 3.83 26.95 0.01
C PRO A 147 4.02 26.73 -1.50
N ASP A 148 4.57 25.58 -1.93
CA ASP A 148 4.84 25.23 -3.31
C ASP A 148 3.68 24.38 -3.87
N PRO A 149 2.88 24.88 -4.82
CA PRO A 149 1.76 24.13 -5.38
C PRO A 149 2.18 22.79 -6.03
N ALA A 150 3.41 22.71 -6.57
CA ALA A 150 3.89 21.47 -7.19
C ALA A 150 4.16 20.37 -6.14
N LEU A 151 4.62 20.76 -4.94
CA LEU A 151 4.76 19.82 -3.82
C LEU A 151 3.41 19.42 -3.24
N VAL A 152 2.43 20.34 -3.17
CA VAL A 152 1.06 20.01 -2.76
C VAL A 152 0.44 19.00 -3.71
N ASP A 153 0.57 19.21 -5.03
CA ASP A 153 0.08 18.30 -6.05
C ASP A 153 0.80 16.93 -5.99
N ALA A 154 2.12 16.92 -5.77
CA ALA A 154 2.87 15.67 -5.55
C ALA A 154 2.37 14.90 -4.32
N LEU A 155 2.08 15.59 -3.22
CA LEU A 155 1.52 15.01 -2.00
C LEU A 155 0.13 14.40 -2.25
N HIS A 156 -0.73 15.10 -3.00
CA HIS A 156 -2.06 14.58 -3.36
C HIS A 156 -1.98 13.33 -4.25
N ARG A 157 -1.04 13.28 -5.21
CA ARG A 157 -0.80 12.07 -6.00
C ARG A 157 -0.30 10.93 -5.14
N TRP A 158 0.60 11.21 -4.20
CA TRP A 158 1.12 10.22 -3.27
C TRP A 158 0.02 9.66 -2.36
N PHE A 159 -0.88 10.51 -1.84
CA PHE A 159 -2.02 10.07 -1.03
C PHE A 159 -2.99 9.17 -1.82
N ARG A 160 -3.32 9.53 -3.06
CA ARG A 160 -4.14 8.66 -3.92
C ARG A 160 -3.50 7.30 -4.15
N ALA A 161 -2.20 7.27 -4.43
CA ALA A 161 -1.49 6.00 -4.59
C ALA A 161 -1.46 5.16 -3.30
N GLN A 162 -1.39 5.79 -2.13
CA GLN A 162 -1.54 5.10 -0.84
C GLN A 162 -2.92 4.45 -0.71
N LEU A 163 -3.98 5.18 -1.04
CA LEU A 163 -5.35 4.67 -1.00
C LEU A 163 -5.52 3.46 -1.94
N ASP A 164 -5.02 3.56 -3.16
CA ASP A 164 -5.10 2.49 -4.16
C ASP A 164 -4.35 1.23 -3.70
N ASP A 165 -3.18 1.40 -3.10
CA ASP A 165 -2.29 0.32 -2.70
C ASP A 165 -2.74 -0.38 -1.40
N HIS A 166 -3.32 0.36 -0.45
CA HIS A 166 -3.78 -0.19 0.83
C HIS A 166 -5.21 -0.76 0.77
N GLY A 167 -6.01 -0.38 -0.22
CA GLY A 167 -7.39 -0.86 -0.38
C GLY A 167 -8.22 -0.64 0.89
N ASP A 168 -8.81 -1.70 1.43
CA ASP A 168 -9.72 -1.63 2.60
C ASP A 168 -9.02 -1.22 3.93
N ASP A 169 -7.67 -1.23 3.95
CA ASP A 169 -6.90 -0.75 5.10
C ASP A 169 -6.64 0.76 5.07
N ALA A 170 -7.07 1.44 4.00
CA ALA A 170 -7.04 2.89 3.89
C ALA A 170 -8.39 3.47 3.48
N MET A 171 -8.60 4.73 3.82
CA MET A 171 -9.79 5.47 3.40
C MET A 171 -9.46 6.94 3.17
N GLU A 172 -10.23 7.57 2.28
CA GLU A 172 -10.19 9.01 2.11
C GLU A 172 -10.91 9.70 3.27
N GLY A 173 -10.20 10.63 3.91
CA GLY A 173 -10.77 11.50 4.93
C GLY A 173 -11.37 12.75 4.31
N HIS A 174 -12.44 13.27 4.93
CA HIS A 174 -13.01 14.55 4.57
C HIS A 174 -12.29 15.64 5.35
N ALA A 175 -11.71 16.63 4.64
CA ALA A 175 -11.29 17.86 5.27
C ALA A 175 -12.53 18.48 5.94
N LEU A 176 -12.56 18.52 7.26
CA LEU A 176 -13.55 19.29 7.97
C LEU A 176 -13.33 20.74 7.53
N GLN A 177 -14.09 21.18 6.55
CA GLN A 177 -14.29 22.60 6.34
C GLN A 177 -14.97 23.10 7.62
N HIS A 178 -14.18 23.65 8.52
CA HIS A 178 -14.69 24.58 9.51
C HIS A 178 -15.16 25.82 8.74
N GLY A 179 -16.25 25.63 8.01
CA GLY A 179 -17.10 26.73 7.63
C GLY A 179 -17.65 27.31 8.92
N LEU A 180 -17.11 28.43 9.31
CA LEU A 180 -17.77 29.40 10.16
C LEU A 180 -19.08 29.79 9.49
N HIS A 181 -20.07 28.92 9.55
CA HIS A 181 -21.44 29.35 9.41
C HIS A 181 -21.79 30.05 10.71
N HIS A 182 -21.53 31.35 10.69
CA HIS A 182 -22.19 32.31 11.53
C HIS A 182 -23.67 31.96 11.61
N HIS A 183 -24.08 31.35 12.70
CA HIS A 183 -25.44 31.51 13.20
C HIS A 183 -25.58 32.95 13.72
N LEU A 184 -25.53 33.90 12.78
CA LEU A 184 -25.99 35.24 12.99
C LEU A 184 -27.42 35.35 12.47
N GLY A 185 -28.33 35.45 13.38
CA GLY A 185 -29.49 36.24 13.16
C GLY A 185 -30.74 35.51 12.72
N MET A 186 -31.46 34.98 13.69
CA MET A 186 -32.92 35.07 13.69
C MET A 186 -33.43 35.04 15.13
N GLN A 187 -33.14 36.10 15.88
CA GLN A 187 -33.93 36.48 17.04
C GLN A 187 -34.27 37.95 16.87
N GLY A 188 -35.50 38.22 16.66
CA GLY A 188 -35.98 39.56 16.78
C GLY A 188 -36.93 39.99 15.68
N ARG A 189 -38.17 39.51 15.70
CA ARG A 189 -39.37 40.26 15.34
C ARG A 189 -40.58 39.41 15.66
N ASP A 190 -41.02 39.57 16.88
CA ASP A 190 -42.48 39.60 17.11
C ASP A 190 -42.73 40.10 18.52
N ALA A 191 -43.25 41.27 18.66
CA ALA A 191 -44.11 41.70 19.75
C ALA A 191 -44.47 43.17 19.61
N THR A 192 -45.34 43.48 18.68
CA THR A 192 -46.23 44.63 18.87
C THR A 192 -47.59 44.20 18.38
N LYS A 193 -48.41 43.80 19.33
CA LYS A 193 -49.88 43.82 19.17
C LYS A 193 -50.45 44.61 20.32
N GLU A 194 -50.67 45.87 20.05
CA GLU A 194 -51.61 46.70 20.78
C GLU A 194 -53.01 46.08 20.72
N VAL A 195 -53.73 46.16 21.79
CA VAL A 195 -55.18 46.00 21.87
C VAL A 195 -55.72 47.10 22.76
N PRO A 196 -56.87 47.69 22.40
CA PRO A 196 -57.39 48.96 22.88
C PRO A 196 -57.91 48.96 24.28
#